data_857b0b6b563f0818181fefb1d6a1cd1a
#
_entry.id   857b0b6b563f0818181fefb1d6a1cd1a
#
_cell.length_a   1.000
_cell.length_b   1.000
_cell.length_c   1.000
_cell.angle_alpha   90.00
_cell.angle_beta   90.00
_cell.angle_gamma   90.00
#
_symmetry.space_group_name_H-M   'P 1'
#
loop_
_entity.id
_entity.type
_entity.pdbx_description
1 polymer ?
#
loop_
_entity_poly.entity_id
_entity_poly.type
_entity_poly.pdbx_seq_one_letter_code
_entity_poly.pdbx_strand_id
1 'polypeptide(L)'
;LLILLPFLVALYLYSNYHRRQNIRKYGDPALLKGLMPTISKYRPDIKFWLTFAALTLVILMLARPQFGSKMETVKRSGVEAVIALDISNSMLAEDVTPSRLDKSKKLISRLVDTFNNDKVGLIVFAGDAFTQLPITSDYVSAKMFLETINPSLITTQGTDIGAAIRLAMKSFTPQEGVGRAIIVITDGENHEGGAVEAAQEAAEKGMQVFVL
;
A
#
# COMPACT_ATOMS: atom_id res chain seq x y z
N LEU A 1 17.26 -25.25 -16.77
CA LEU A 1 18.71 -25.29 -16.48
C LEU A 1 19.07 -26.47 -15.57
N LEU A 2 18.30 -26.79 -14.54
CA LEU A 2 18.54 -27.94 -13.63
C LEU A 2 18.59 -29.30 -14.31
N ILE A 3 17.90 -29.48 -15.46
CA ILE A 3 17.89 -30.72 -16.26
C ILE A 3 19.28 -30.98 -16.90
N LEU A 4 20.09 -29.96 -17.04
CA LEU A 4 21.44 -30.06 -17.62
C LEU A 4 22.41 -30.81 -16.69
N LEU A 5 22.20 -30.74 -15.35
CA LEU A 5 23.04 -31.38 -14.34
C LEU A 5 23.04 -32.94 -14.47
N PRO A 6 21.86 -33.63 -14.48
CA PRO A 6 21.85 -35.10 -14.63
C PRO A 6 22.39 -35.53 -15.99
N PHE A 7 22.21 -34.72 -17.05
CA PHE A 7 22.77 -35.00 -18.36
C PHE A 7 24.30 -34.99 -18.33
N LEU A 8 24.93 -34.02 -17.66
CA LEU A 8 26.40 -33.98 -17.51
C LEU A 8 26.93 -35.15 -16.71
N VAL A 9 26.24 -35.59 -15.67
CA VAL A 9 26.63 -36.79 -14.90
C VAL A 9 26.55 -38.04 -15.77
N ALA A 10 25.47 -38.19 -16.56
CA ALA A 10 25.33 -39.32 -17.48
C ALA A 10 26.45 -39.36 -18.52
N LEU A 11 26.80 -38.20 -19.09
CA LEU A 11 27.86 -38.08 -20.09
C LEU A 11 29.22 -38.38 -19.48
N TYR A 12 29.47 -37.97 -18.23
CA TYR A 12 30.68 -38.33 -17.49
C TYR A 12 30.80 -39.86 -17.23
N LEU A 13 29.73 -40.49 -16.78
CA LEU A 13 29.67 -41.92 -16.54
C LEU A 13 29.92 -42.70 -17.85
N TYR A 14 29.27 -42.25 -18.94
CA TYR A 14 29.47 -42.81 -20.26
C TYR A 14 30.94 -42.69 -20.75
N SER A 15 31.53 -41.53 -20.61
CA SER A 15 32.93 -41.26 -20.97
C SER A 15 33.90 -42.13 -20.14
N ASN A 16 33.64 -42.26 -18.84
CA ASN A 16 34.47 -43.07 -17.96
C ASN A 16 34.36 -44.59 -18.24
N TYR A 17 33.14 -45.02 -18.61
CA TYR A 17 32.90 -46.41 -19.06
C TYR A 17 33.64 -46.71 -20.36
N HIS A 18 33.56 -45.86 -21.35
CA HIS A 18 34.28 -46.01 -22.64
C HIS A 18 35.81 -45.96 -22.45
N ARG A 19 36.30 -45.09 -21.62
CA ARG A 19 37.72 -44.98 -21.27
C ARG A 19 38.25 -46.29 -20.67
N ARG A 20 37.49 -46.90 -19.76
CA ARG A 20 37.85 -48.20 -19.16
C ARG A 20 37.87 -49.34 -20.18
N GLN A 21 36.90 -49.35 -21.10
CA GLN A 21 36.85 -50.32 -22.19
C GLN A 21 38.06 -50.16 -23.16
N ASN A 22 38.39 -48.95 -23.52
CA ASN A 22 39.48 -48.66 -24.41
C ASN A 22 40.83 -49.05 -23.82
N ILE A 23 41.04 -48.80 -22.51
CA ILE A 23 42.28 -49.23 -21.82
C ILE A 23 42.41 -50.74 -21.89
N ARG A 24 41.35 -51.51 -21.73
CA ARG A 24 41.34 -52.98 -21.85
C ARG A 24 41.70 -53.48 -23.27
N LYS A 25 41.47 -52.67 -24.33
CA LYS A 25 41.78 -53.02 -25.72
C LYS A 25 43.28 -52.81 -26.03
N TYR A 26 44.01 -51.96 -25.30
CA TYR A 26 45.42 -51.64 -25.56
C TYR A 26 46.42 -52.56 -24.85
N GLY A 27 45.98 -53.47 -23.98
CA GLY A 27 46.82 -54.42 -23.33
C GLY A 27 46.47 -54.72 -21.89
N ASP A 28 47.30 -55.55 -21.22
CA ASP A 28 47.08 -55.94 -19.85
C ASP A 28 47.22 -54.72 -18.87
N PRO A 29 46.19 -54.42 -18.10
CA PRO A 29 46.20 -53.28 -17.16
C PRO A 29 47.38 -53.28 -16.17
N ALA A 30 47.94 -54.44 -15.87
CA ALA A 30 49.08 -54.58 -14.99
C ALA A 30 50.38 -54.05 -15.57
N LEU A 31 50.61 -54.24 -16.88
CA LEU A 31 51.78 -53.78 -17.62
C LEU A 31 51.70 -52.26 -17.86
N LEU A 32 50.51 -51.74 -18.18
CA LEU A 32 50.28 -50.29 -18.36
C LEU A 32 50.52 -49.50 -17.08
N LYS A 33 50.26 -50.09 -15.91
CA LYS A 33 50.47 -49.45 -14.61
C LYS A 33 51.95 -49.24 -14.26
N GLY A 34 52.80 -50.13 -14.76
CA GLY A 34 54.26 -50.01 -14.61
C GLY A 34 54.88 -48.93 -15.52
N LEU A 35 54.29 -48.68 -16.68
CA LEU A 35 54.76 -47.70 -17.67
C LEU A 35 54.35 -46.24 -17.34
N MET A 36 53.35 -46.05 -16.43
CA MET A 36 52.81 -44.71 -16.09
C MET A 36 52.74 -44.51 -14.56
N PRO A 37 53.86 -44.46 -13.84
CA PRO A 37 53.83 -44.39 -12.34
C PRO A 37 53.29 -43.06 -11.80
N THR A 38 53.22 -42.01 -12.57
CA THR A 38 52.82 -40.65 -12.15
C THR A 38 51.36 -40.32 -12.38
N ILE A 39 50.55 -41.21 -12.97
CA ILE A 39 49.15 -40.92 -13.23
C ILE A 39 48.32 -41.23 -11.98
N SER A 40 47.91 -40.20 -11.29
CA SER A 40 46.97 -40.31 -10.16
C SER A 40 45.58 -40.73 -10.64
N LYS A 41 45.08 -41.81 -10.05
CA LYS A 41 43.77 -42.41 -10.37
C LYS A 41 42.60 -41.50 -10.01
N TYR A 42 42.80 -40.58 -9.07
CA TYR A 42 41.75 -39.73 -8.52
C TYR A 42 41.66 -38.30 -9.14
N ARG A 43 42.72 -37.85 -9.82
CA ARG A 43 42.77 -36.50 -10.41
C ARG A 43 41.64 -36.18 -11.39
N PRO A 44 41.25 -37.07 -12.32
CA PRO A 44 40.15 -36.78 -13.24
C PRO A 44 38.79 -36.70 -12.55
N ASP A 45 38.57 -37.56 -11.52
CA ASP A 45 37.32 -37.59 -10.77
C ASP A 45 37.18 -36.32 -9.91
N ILE A 46 38.24 -35.90 -9.23
CA ILE A 46 38.27 -34.66 -8.44
C ILE A 46 38.03 -33.43 -9.33
N LYS A 47 38.67 -33.36 -10.50
CA LYS A 47 38.45 -32.25 -11.44
C LYS A 47 37.00 -32.17 -11.90
N PHE A 48 36.39 -33.32 -12.23
CA PHE A 48 35.01 -33.35 -12.65
C PHE A 48 34.08 -32.86 -11.54
N TRP A 49 34.20 -33.38 -10.34
CA TRP A 49 33.34 -33.00 -9.21
C TRP A 49 33.50 -31.53 -8.82
N LEU A 50 34.74 -30.99 -8.88
CA LEU A 50 34.98 -29.57 -8.65
C LEU A 50 34.31 -28.69 -9.71
N THR A 51 34.44 -29.07 -10.99
CA THR A 51 33.81 -28.34 -12.07
C THR A 51 32.29 -28.44 -11.99
N PHE A 52 31.75 -29.60 -11.63
CA PHE A 52 30.33 -29.84 -11.44
C PHE A 52 29.76 -28.99 -10.30
N ALA A 53 30.47 -28.94 -9.17
CA ALA A 53 30.10 -28.10 -8.03
C ALA A 53 30.09 -26.61 -8.40
N ALA A 54 31.11 -26.12 -9.10
CA ALA A 54 31.19 -24.76 -9.59
C ALA A 54 30.02 -24.41 -10.53
N LEU A 55 29.72 -25.31 -11.46
CA LEU A 55 28.59 -25.13 -12.40
C LEU A 55 27.24 -25.10 -11.68
N THR A 56 27.08 -25.97 -10.68
CA THR A 56 25.86 -26.00 -9.86
C THR A 56 25.66 -24.67 -9.10
N LEU A 57 26.75 -24.13 -8.52
CA LEU A 57 26.71 -22.83 -7.85
C LEU A 57 26.35 -21.69 -8.81
N VAL A 58 26.89 -21.71 -10.03
CA VAL A 58 26.58 -20.72 -11.05
C VAL A 58 25.09 -20.81 -11.47
N ILE A 59 24.56 -22.04 -11.62
CA ILE A 59 23.14 -22.25 -11.93
C ILE A 59 22.26 -21.73 -10.80
N LEU A 60 22.61 -22.00 -9.53
CA LEU A 60 21.88 -21.48 -8.37
C LEU A 60 21.92 -19.95 -8.30
N MET A 61 23.05 -19.35 -8.61
CA MET A 61 23.20 -17.89 -8.66
C MET A 61 22.33 -17.26 -9.75
N LEU A 62 22.31 -17.86 -10.96
CA LEU A 62 21.48 -17.42 -12.09
C LEU A 62 19.99 -17.66 -11.83
N ALA A 63 19.62 -18.69 -11.10
CA ALA A 63 18.24 -19.00 -10.76
C ALA A 63 17.61 -17.95 -9.82
N ARG A 64 18.41 -17.07 -9.18
CA ARG A 64 17.95 -16.02 -8.25
C ARG A 64 16.78 -16.55 -7.39
N PRO A 65 16.98 -17.55 -6.51
CA PRO A 65 15.90 -18.02 -5.68
C PRO A 65 15.40 -16.85 -4.84
N GLN A 66 14.26 -16.29 -5.23
CA GLN A 66 13.62 -15.23 -4.46
C GLN A 66 12.95 -15.90 -3.26
N PHE A 67 13.67 -16.00 -2.17
CA PHE A 67 13.09 -16.21 -0.86
C PHE A 67 12.46 -14.89 -0.41
N GLY A 68 11.48 -14.41 -1.18
CA GLY A 68 10.67 -13.27 -0.80
C GLY A 68 9.60 -13.76 0.15
N SER A 69 9.54 -13.22 1.37
CA SER A 69 8.28 -13.15 2.08
C SER A 69 7.29 -12.51 1.11
N LYS A 70 6.19 -13.22 0.79
CA LYS A 70 5.03 -12.54 0.19
C LYS A 70 4.74 -11.39 1.13
N MET A 71 4.95 -10.16 0.70
CA MET A 71 4.23 -9.04 1.29
C MET A 71 2.76 -9.37 1.07
N GLU A 72 2.12 -10.00 2.04
CA GLU A 72 0.69 -9.87 2.17
C GLU A 72 0.48 -8.37 2.31
N THR A 73 -0.01 -7.76 1.25
CA THR A 73 -0.70 -6.49 1.36
C THR A 73 -1.88 -6.79 2.29
N VAL A 74 -1.66 -6.64 3.58
CA VAL A 74 -2.75 -6.46 4.53
C VAL A 74 -3.45 -5.24 3.97
N LYS A 75 -4.58 -5.45 3.28
CA LYS A 75 -5.51 -4.39 2.96
C LYS A 75 -5.97 -3.86 4.32
N ARG A 76 -5.21 -2.95 4.90
CA ARG A 76 -5.73 -2.06 5.92
C ARG A 76 -6.72 -1.20 5.15
N SER A 77 -7.99 -1.57 5.21
CA SER A 77 -9.06 -0.69 4.76
C SER A 77 -9.05 0.48 5.74
N GLY A 78 -8.35 1.54 5.36
CA GLY A 78 -8.40 2.81 6.06
C GLY A 78 -9.84 3.33 6.02
N VAL A 79 -10.18 4.25 6.88
CA VAL A 79 -11.46 4.95 6.88
C VAL A 79 -11.36 6.14 5.91
N GLU A 80 -12.41 6.37 5.14
CA GLU A 80 -12.60 7.63 4.41
C GLU A 80 -13.40 8.57 5.30
N ALA A 81 -12.79 9.66 5.75
CA ALA A 81 -13.42 10.67 6.57
C ALA A 81 -13.66 11.95 5.76
N VAL A 82 -14.90 12.38 5.65
CA VAL A 82 -15.25 13.67 5.07
C VAL A 82 -15.61 14.62 6.19
N ILE A 83 -14.85 15.71 6.31
CA ILE A 83 -15.07 16.75 7.32
C ILE A 83 -15.86 17.88 6.67
N ALA A 84 -17.03 18.15 7.17
CA ALA A 84 -17.87 19.26 6.77
C ALA A 84 -17.77 20.38 7.82
N LEU A 85 -17.13 21.49 7.45
CA LEU A 85 -16.89 22.63 8.31
C LEU A 85 -17.86 23.75 8.02
N ASP A 86 -18.61 24.16 9.03
CA ASP A 86 -19.46 25.35 8.98
C ASP A 86 -18.59 26.61 8.92
N ILE A 87 -18.89 27.46 7.94
CA ILE A 87 -18.22 28.77 7.76
C ILE A 87 -19.24 29.92 7.72
N SER A 88 -20.44 29.71 8.29
CA SER A 88 -21.41 30.75 8.47
C SER A 88 -20.89 31.88 9.37
N ASN A 89 -21.54 33.03 9.31
CA ASN A 89 -21.11 34.20 10.09
C ASN A 89 -21.13 33.97 11.61
N SER A 90 -21.99 33.08 12.11
CA SER A 90 -22.04 32.71 13.54
C SER A 90 -20.73 32.08 14.02
N MET A 91 -20.00 31.39 13.14
CA MET A 91 -18.69 30.80 13.43
C MET A 91 -17.55 31.85 13.65
N LEU A 92 -17.80 33.10 13.31
CA LEU A 92 -16.89 34.22 13.63
C LEU A 92 -16.98 34.71 15.07
N ALA A 93 -17.94 34.19 15.84
CA ALA A 93 -18.10 34.60 17.24
C ALA A 93 -16.82 34.31 18.05
N GLU A 94 -16.43 35.28 18.88
CA GLU A 94 -15.22 35.25 19.71
C GLU A 94 -15.53 34.85 21.18
N ASP A 95 -16.67 34.20 21.41
CA ASP A 95 -17.02 33.62 22.71
C ASP A 95 -16.04 32.52 23.13
N VAL A 96 -15.32 32.00 22.15
CA VAL A 96 -14.20 31.06 22.30
C VAL A 96 -12.96 31.62 21.60
N THR A 97 -11.88 31.85 22.32
CA THR A 97 -10.66 32.47 21.78
C THR A 97 -9.88 31.53 20.84
N PRO A 98 -9.46 31.95 19.62
CA PRO A 98 -9.68 33.28 19.02
C PRO A 98 -11.06 33.47 18.40
N SER A 99 -11.62 32.46 17.72
CA SER A 99 -12.98 32.39 17.21
C SER A 99 -13.43 30.93 17.17
N ARG A 100 -14.75 30.67 17.02
CA ARG A 100 -15.27 29.31 16.83
C ARG A 100 -14.63 28.66 15.59
N LEU A 101 -14.54 29.38 14.48
CA LEU A 101 -13.96 28.91 13.22
C LEU A 101 -12.48 28.53 13.39
N ASP A 102 -11.66 29.39 14.03
CA ASP A 102 -10.26 29.12 14.23
C ASP A 102 -10.01 27.95 15.16
N LYS A 103 -10.88 27.79 16.17
CA LYS A 103 -10.83 26.65 17.08
C LYS A 103 -11.19 25.35 16.34
N SER A 104 -12.19 25.39 15.48
CA SER A 104 -12.60 24.27 14.65
C SER A 104 -11.48 23.86 13.67
N LYS A 105 -10.82 24.82 13.02
CA LYS A 105 -9.64 24.56 12.19
C LYS A 105 -8.51 23.88 12.95
N LYS A 106 -8.20 24.34 14.16
CA LYS A 106 -7.19 23.71 15.03
C LYS A 106 -7.59 22.28 15.43
N LEU A 107 -8.88 22.05 15.72
CA LEU A 107 -9.40 20.72 16.03
C LEU A 107 -9.23 19.79 14.84
N ILE A 108 -9.65 20.22 13.64
CA ILE A 108 -9.49 19.45 12.40
C ILE A 108 -8.02 19.14 12.14
N SER A 109 -7.13 20.12 12.24
CA SER A 109 -5.70 19.91 12.05
C SER A 109 -5.14 18.83 12.96
N ARG A 110 -5.52 18.84 14.26
CA ARG A 110 -5.13 17.79 15.21
C ARG A 110 -5.74 16.45 14.87
N LEU A 111 -6.99 16.41 14.43
CA LEU A 111 -7.66 15.17 14.02
C LEU A 111 -6.94 14.55 12.83
N VAL A 112 -6.58 15.34 11.84
CA VAL A 112 -5.81 14.91 10.65
C VAL A 112 -4.43 14.36 11.04
N ASP A 113 -3.80 14.89 12.11
CA ASP A 113 -2.54 14.38 12.64
C ASP A 113 -2.63 12.96 13.23
N THR A 114 -3.82 12.54 13.63
CA THR A 114 -4.04 11.19 14.16
C THR A 114 -4.25 10.13 13.06
N PHE A 115 -4.49 10.55 11.83
CA PHE A 115 -4.72 9.66 10.70
C PHE A 115 -3.40 9.02 10.25
N ASN A 116 -3.40 7.70 10.08
CA ASN A 116 -2.20 6.97 9.67
C ASN A 116 -2.33 6.29 8.31
N ASN A 117 -3.53 5.93 7.91
CA ASN A 117 -3.80 5.20 6.66
C ASN A 117 -5.20 5.52 6.12
N ASP A 118 -5.79 6.56 6.69
CA ASP A 118 -7.12 7.03 6.38
C ASP A 118 -7.04 8.09 5.27
N LYS A 119 -8.16 8.31 4.60
CA LYS A 119 -8.27 9.40 3.64
C LYS A 119 -9.16 10.48 4.22
N VAL A 120 -8.84 11.72 3.92
CA VAL A 120 -9.59 12.89 4.36
C VAL A 120 -10.10 13.70 3.17
N GLY A 121 -11.36 14.10 3.23
CA GLY A 121 -11.95 15.10 2.35
C GLY A 121 -12.45 16.29 3.18
N LEU A 122 -12.48 17.46 2.60
CA LEU A 122 -12.90 18.68 3.25
C LEU A 122 -14.01 19.39 2.46
N ILE A 123 -15.13 19.60 3.13
CA ILE A 123 -16.29 20.33 2.64
C ILE A 123 -16.44 21.57 3.53
N VAL A 124 -16.77 22.69 2.93
CA VAL A 124 -17.21 23.89 3.64
C VAL A 124 -18.68 24.14 3.33
N PHE A 125 -19.42 24.59 4.31
CA PHE A 125 -20.84 24.91 4.11
C PHE A 125 -21.29 26.12 4.93
N ALA A 126 -22.32 26.75 4.42
CA ALA A 126 -23.15 27.78 5.07
C ALA A 126 -24.58 27.60 4.54
N GLY A 127 -25.16 28.53 3.83
CA GLY A 127 -26.41 28.33 3.08
C GLY A 127 -26.32 27.38 1.87
N ASP A 128 -25.07 27.18 1.37
CA ASP A 128 -24.72 26.20 0.36
C ASP A 128 -23.52 25.36 0.83
N ALA A 129 -23.25 24.22 0.17
CA ALA A 129 -22.14 23.34 0.49
C ALA A 129 -21.20 23.15 -0.72
N PHE A 130 -19.88 23.23 -0.49
CA PHE A 130 -18.85 23.09 -1.52
C PHE A 130 -17.71 22.19 -1.09
N THR A 131 -17.20 21.39 -2.03
CA THR A 131 -16.01 20.56 -1.79
C THR A 131 -14.77 21.43 -1.90
N GLN A 132 -14.09 21.67 -0.79
CA GLN A 132 -12.82 22.41 -0.72
C GLN A 132 -11.63 21.49 -1.07
N LEU A 133 -11.68 20.24 -0.63
CA LEU A 133 -10.66 19.23 -0.92
C LEU A 133 -11.35 17.89 -1.16
N PRO A 134 -11.19 17.27 -2.34
CA PRO A 134 -11.61 15.90 -2.57
C PRO A 134 -10.87 14.92 -1.65
N ILE A 135 -11.43 13.71 -1.48
CA ILE A 135 -10.84 12.68 -0.63
C ILE A 135 -9.40 12.34 -1.09
N THR A 136 -8.45 12.54 -0.19
CA THR A 136 -7.02 12.31 -0.42
C THR A 136 -6.33 11.72 0.81
N SER A 137 -5.18 11.11 0.60
CA SER A 137 -4.25 10.71 1.66
C SER A 137 -3.14 11.75 1.91
N ASP A 138 -3.16 12.88 1.21
CA ASP A 138 -2.21 13.98 1.39
C ASP A 138 -2.67 14.92 2.51
N TYR A 139 -2.22 14.61 3.72
CA TYR A 139 -2.55 15.40 4.93
C TYR A 139 -1.91 16.80 4.93
N VAL A 140 -0.79 16.97 4.21
CA VAL A 140 -0.14 18.29 4.12
C VAL A 140 -1.04 19.23 3.31
N SER A 141 -1.49 18.79 2.15
CA SER A 141 -2.46 19.54 1.35
C SER A 141 -3.76 19.79 2.11
N ALA A 142 -4.27 18.79 2.86
CA ALA A 142 -5.48 18.98 3.65
C ALA A 142 -5.36 20.10 4.67
N LYS A 143 -4.23 20.20 5.38
CA LYS A 143 -3.97 21.30 6.31
C LYS A 143 -3.80 22.65 5.63
N MET A 144 -3.11 22.69 4.48
CA MET A 144 -2.96 23.92 3.70
C MET A 144 -4.32 24.45 3.26
N PHE A 145 -5.19 23.60 2.71
CA PHE A 145 -6.54 24.02 2.33
C PHE A 145 -7.37 24.45 3.52
N LEU A 146 -7.26 23.79 4.66
CA LEU A 146 -7.95 24.15 5.88
C LEU A 146 -7.60 25.58 6.34
N GLU A 147 -6.35 25.99 6.24
CA GLU A 147 -5.92 27.33 6.62
C GLU A 147 -6.48 28.42 5.70
N THR A 148 -6.68 28.13 4.41
CA THR A 148 -7.25 29.09 3.44
C THR A 148 -8.72 29.33 3.61
N ILE A 149 -9.42 28.49 4.39
CA ILE A 149 -10.87 28.62 4.61
C ILE A 149 -11.17 29.95 5.34
N ASN A 150 -12.11 30.66 4.79
CA ASN A 150 -12.67 31.87 5.41
C ASN A 150 -14.16 31.99 5.02
N PRO A 151 -14.99 32.71 5.77
CA PRO A 151 -16.41 32.85 5.49
C PRO A 151 -16.76 33.47 4.13
N SER A 152 -15.84 34.21 3.52
CA SER A 152 -16.06 34.84 2.21
C SER A 152 -16.07 33.84 1.04
N LEU A 153 -15.74 32.57 1.28
CA LEU A 153 -15.77 31.51 0.26
C LEU A 153 -17.22 31.20 -0.17
N ILE A 154 -18.20 31.44 0.70
CA ILE A 154 -19.61 31.19 0.43
C ILE A 154 -20.35 32.51 0.52
N THR A 155 -21.04 32.90 -0.56
CA THR A 155 -21.82 34.11 -0.64
C THR A 155 -23.22 33.96 -0.04
N THR A 156 -23.79 32.75 -0.10
CA THR A 156 -25.11 32.42 0.45
C THR A 156 -24.98 32.19 1.95
N GLN A 157 -25.50 33.11 2.75
CA GLN A 157 -25.50 32.97 4.21
C GLN A 157 -26.66 32.05 4.64
N GLY A 158 -26.47 31.39 5.77
CA GLY A 158 -27.39 30.41 6.32
C GLY A 158 -26.59 29.20 6.83
N THR A 159 -27.29 28.13 7.23
CA THR A 159 -26.65 26.88 7.66
C THR A 159 -27.48 25.72 7.19
N ASP A 160 -27.08 25.11 6.03
CA ASP A 160 -27.71 23.88 5.51
C ASP A 160 -26.84 22.65 5.79
N ILE A 161 -27.02 22.08 6.96
CA ILE A 161 -26.36 20.84 7.38
C ILE A 161 -26.76 19.67 6.45
N GLY A 162 -28.03 19.65 6.00
CA GLY A 162 -28.52 18.59 5.13
C GLY A 162 -27.83 18.58 3.76
N ALA A 163 -27.59 19.74 3.18
CA ALA A 163 -26.83 19.87 1.94
C ALA A 163 -25.37 19.40 2.13
N ALA A 164 -24.75 19.77 3.25
CA ALA A 164 -23.38 19.34 3.57
C ALA A 164 -23.27 17.81 3.69
N ILE A 165 -24.19 17.14 4.39
CA ILE A 165 -24.22 15.68 4.52
C ILE A 165 -24.46 15.02 3.15
N ARG A 166 -25.42 15.51 2.37
CA ARG A 166 -25.69 14.97 1.02
C ARG A 166 -24.50 15.14 0.08
N LEU A 167 -23.77 16.25 0.16
CA LEU A 167 -22.55 16.45 -0.60
C LEU A 167 -21.43 15.50 -0.14
N ALA A 168 -21.29 15.33 1.18
CA ALA A 168 -20.32 14.38 1.75
C ALA A 168 -20.58 12.96 1.28
N MET A 169 -21.83 12.49 1.27
CA MET A 169 -22.19 11.18 0.75
C MET A 169 -21.76 10.95 -0.71
N LYS A 170 -21.82 11.99 -1.54
CA LYS A 170 -21.41 11.92 -2.95
C LYS A 170 -19.91 11.98 -3.15
N SER A 171 -19.16 12.44 -2.15
CA SER A 171 -17.71 12.63 -2.23
C SER A 171 -16.91 11.35 -1.95
N PHE A 172 -17.52 10.32 -1.36
CA PHE A 172 -16.86 9.06 -1.08
C PHE A 172 -16.50 8.27 -2.34
N THR A 173 -15.38 7.54 -2.27
CA THR A 173 -14.97 6.68 -3.38
C THR A 173 -15.88 5.44 -3.48
N PRO A 174 -16.08 4.87 -4.69
CA PRO A 174 -16.89 3.66 -4.86
C PRO A 174 -16.21 2.38 -4.35
N GLN A 175 -15.21 2.49 -3.49
CA GLN A 175 -14.42 1.38 -2.98
C GLN A 175 -15.20 0.58 -1.94
N GLU A 176 -15.36 -0.73 -2.13
CA GLU A 176 -16.04 -1.62 -1.17
C GLU A 176 -15.12 -1.98 0.00
N GLY A 177 -15.71 -2.15 1.19
CA GLY A 177 -14.99 -2.58 2.41
C GLY A 177 -14.18 -1.48 3.09
N VAL A 178 -14.36 -0.21 2.73
CA VAL A 178 -13.77 0.95 3.40
C VAL A 178 -14.82 1.56 4.34
N GLY A 179 -14.43 1.81 5.59
CA GLY A 179 -15.27 2.56 6.53
C GLY A 179 -15.48 3.99 6.04
N ARG A 180 -16.69 4.54 6.19
CA ARG A 180 -17.03 5.89 5.76
C ARG A 180 -17.58 6.69 6.93
N ALA A 181 -16.96 7.83 7.20
CA ALA A 181 -17.37 8.72 8.28
C ALA A 181 -17.57 10.15 7.77
N ILE A 182 -18.65 10.77 8.15
CA ILE A 182 -18.95 12.19 7.92
C ILE A 182 -18.84 12.89 9.27
N ILE A 183 -17.98 13.89 9.36
CA ILE A 183 -17.77 14.67 10.58
C ILE A 183 -18.25 16.10 10.29
N VAL A 184 -19.37 16.48 10.86
CA VAL A 184 -19.94 17.81 10.75
C VAL A 184 -19.48 18.65 11.93
N ILE A 185 -18.89 19.82 11.66
CA ILE A 185 -18.47 20.77 12.68
C ILE A 185 -19.27 22.05 12.48
N THR A 186 -20.15 22.36 13.42
CA THR A 186 -21.09 23.48 13.37
C THR A 186 -21.36 23.98 14.78
N ASP A 187 -21.87 25.20 14.90
CA ASP A 187 -22.36 25.73 16.18
C ASP A 187 -23.82 25.30 16.50
N GLY A 188 -24.40 24.45 15.64
CA GLY A 188 -25.70 23.81 15.87
C GLY A 188 -26.90 24.58 15.37
N GLU A 189 -26.74 25.79 14.82
CA GLU A 189 -27.85 26.54 14.23
C GLU A 189 -28.20 25.97 12.85
N ASN A 190 -29.30 25.23 12.76
CA ASN A 190 -29.80 24.71 11.47
C ASN A 190 -31.02 25.53 11.02
N HIS A 191 -30.83 26.32 9.97
CA HIS A 191 -31.87 27.22 9.50
C HIS A 191 -32.78 26.64 8.41
N GLU A 192 -32.34 25.58 7.69
CA GLU A 192 -33.04 25.07 6.52
C GLU A 192 -33.70 23.70 6.69
N GLY A 193 -33.49 23.02 7.83
CA GLY A 193 -34.06 21.68 8.07
C GLY A 193 -33.36 20.57 7.25
N GLY A 194 -33.94 19.36 7.29
CA GLY A 194 -33.45 18.23 6.46
C GLY A 194 -32.15 17.58 6.91
N ALA A 195 -31.57 18.01 8.02
CA ALA A 195 -30.32 17.44 8.55
C ALA A 195 -30.52 16.01 9.05
N VAL A 196 -31.65 15.76 9.73
CA VAL A 196 -31.97 14.42 10.30
C VAL A 196 -32.24 13.43 9.18
N GLU A 197 -32.99 13.83 8.16
CA GLU A 197 -33.29 13.00 7.00
C GLU A 197 -32.01 12.67 6.22
N ALA A 198 -31.12 13.63 6.03
CA ALA A 198 -29.82 13.40 5.37
C ALA A 198 -28.92 12.47 6.20
N ALA A 199 -28.93 12.58 7.51
CA ALA A 199 -28.18 11.68 8.39
C ALA A 199 -28.75 10.26 8.38
N GLN A 200 -30.08 10.10 8.32
CA GLN A 200 -30.72 8.79 8.15
C GLN A 200 -30.36 8.15 6.82
N GLU A 201 -30.42 8.92 5.74
CA GLU A 201 -30.01 8.45 4.41
C GLU A 201 -28.52 8.00 4.38
N ALA A 202 -27.64 8.73 5.07
CA ALA A 202 -26.25 8.35 5.22
C ALA A 202 -26.07 7.04 6.01
N ALA A 203 -26.83 6.89 7.11
CA ALA A 203 -26.80 5.68 7.93
C ALA A 203 -27.31 4.44 7.17
N GLU A 204 -28.39 4.58 6.39
CA GLU A 204 -28.90 3.49 5.52
C GLU A 204 -27.87 3.03 4.49
N LYS A 205 -26.99 3.94 4.04
CA LYS A 205 -25.86 3.62 3.15
C LYS A 205 -24.61 3.12 3.88
N GLY A 206 -24.71 2.86 5.18
CA GLY A 206 -23.60 2.34 6.00
C GLY A 206 -22.53 3.37 6.34
N MET A 207 -22.86 4.67 6.29
CA MET A 207 -21.97 5.76 6.67
C MET A 207 -22.26 6.20 8.10
N GLN A 208 -21.21 6.56 8.84
CA GLN A 208 -21.33 7.11 10.19
C GLN A 208 -21.32 8.63 10.14
N VAL A 209 -22.26 9.27 10.83
CA VAL A 209 -22.35 10.75 10.92
C VAL A 209 -22.06 11.16 12.35
N PHE A 210 -21.09 12.04 12.52
CA PHE A 210 -20.71 12.64 13.78
C PHE A 210 -20.90 14.15 13.70
N VAL A 211 -21.46 14.75 14.74
CA VAL A 211 -21.63 16.20 14.86
C VAL A 211 -20.88 16.70 16.09
N LEU A 212 -20.07 17.73 15.92
CA LEU A 212 -19.20 18.33 16.92
C LEU A 212 -19.44 19.84 17.03
#